data_9890abfdbc210f6d9f3fab59a4404845
#
_entry.id   9890abfdbc210f6d9f3fab59a4404845
#
_cell.length_a   1.000
_cell.length_b   1.000
_cell.length_c   1.000
_cell.angle_alpha   90.00
_cell.angle_beta   90.00
_cell.angle_gamma   90.00
#
_symmetry.space_group_name_H-M   'P 1'
#
loop_
_entity.id
_entity.type
_entity.pdbx_description
1 polymer ?
#
loop_
_entity_poly.entity_id
_entity_poly.type
_entity_poly.pdbx_seq_one_letter_code
_entity_poly.pdbx_strand_id
1 'polypeptide(L)'
;MKRASLNHSFRLVWSTRCGGLMAVAETRFASATAANFVRCQLEMGSKNALIVLDDADLELAVDCALNGAFFGTGQKCTASSRLIVTAGMHDRFVAALVERMGQLKVGYPLREGVQIGAVIDGKQ
;
A
#
# COMPACT_ATOMS: atom_id res chain seq x y z
N MET A 1 -3.42 -16.71 -16.92
CA MET A 1 -3.52 -16.55 -15.46
C MET A 1 -4.98 -16.44 -15.10
N LYS A 2 -5.57 -17.46 -14.44
CA LYS A 2 -7.00 -17.48 -14.08
C LYS A 2 -7.24 -16.43 -13.00
N ARG A 3 -8.19 -15.50 -13.24
CA ARG A 3 -8.74 -14.63 -12.20
C ARG A 3 -9.34 -15.53 -11.12
N ALA A 4 -8.82 -15.45 -9.91
CA ALA A 4 -9.52 -16.00 -8.77
C ALA A 4 -10.86 -15.26 -8.67
N SER A 5 -11.97 -15.99 -8.78
CA SER A 5 -13.30 -15.49 -8.48
C SER A 5 -13.34 -15.22 -6.98
N LEU A 6 -13.06 -13.99 -6.59
CA LEU A 6 -13.33 -13.55 -5.23
C LEU A 6 -14.85 -13.57 -5.05
N ASN A 7 -15.31 -14.38 -4.12
CA ASN A 7 -16.70 -14.46 -3.72
C ASN A 7 -17.26 -13.04 -3.50
N HIS A 8 -18.55 -12.82 -3.80
CA HIS A 8 -19.24 -11.52 -3.79
C HIS A 8 -19.17 -10.73 -2.47
N SER A 9 -18.49 -11.25 -1.46
CA SER A 9 -18.34 -10.67 -0.11
C SER A 9 -17.22 -9.66 0.07
N PHE A 10 -16.32 -9.51 -0.90
CA PHE A 10 -15.17 -8.60 -0.78
C PHE A 10 -15.15 -7.56 -1.90
N ARG A 11 -14.87 -6.32 -1.53
CA ARG A 11 -14.62 -5.22 -2.47
C ARG A 11 -13.20 -4.72 -2.33
N LEU A 12 -12.53 -4.50 -3.46
CA LEU A 12 -11.23 -3.86 -3.49
C LEU A 12 -11.44 -2.34 -3.42
N VAL A 13 -11.00 -1.72 -2.34
CA VAL A 13 -11.17 -0.29 -2.12
C VAL A 13 -10.10 0.52 -2.84
N TRP A 14 -8.88 0.02 -2.90
CA TRP A 14 -7.78 0.74 -3.52
C TRP A 14 -6.65 -0.18 -4.00
N SER A 15 -6.01 0.24 -5.11
CA SER A 15 -4.82 -0.43 -5.66
C SER A 15 -3.87 0.61 -6.25
N THR A 16 -2.64 0.70 -5.75
CA THR A 16 -1.58 1.48 -6.37
C THR A 16 -0.82 0.67 -7.42
N ARG A 17 -0.40 1.32 -8.49
CA ARG A 17 0.25 0.66 -9.66
C ARG A 17 1.78 0.52 -9.54
N CYS A 18 2.37 0.62 -8.39
CA CYS A 18 3.81 0.50 -8.25
C CYS A 18 4.28 -0.96 -8.13
N GLY A 19 5.18 -1.43 -8.96
CA GLY A 19 5.87 -2.70 -8.74
C GLY A 19 6.26 -3.56 -9.96
N GLY A 20 5.70 -3.33 -11.15
CA GLY A 20 6.00 -4.23 -12.29
C GLY A 20 7.44 -4.12 -12.82
N LEU A 21 8.03 -2.93 -12.81
CA LEU A 21 9.36 -2.69 -13.36
C LEU A 21 10.49 -3.13 -12.43
N MET A 22 10.29 -2.97 -11.11
CA MET A 22 11.27 -3.38 -10.09
C MET A 22 11.46 -4.90 -10.07
N ALA A 23 10.39 -5.69 -10.08
CA ALA A 23 10.47 -7.16 -10.05
C ALA A 23 11.26 -7.75 -11.24
N VAL A 24 11.18 -7.14 -12.41
CA VAL A 24 11.95 -7.61 -13.60
C VAL A 24 13.44 -7.31 -13.46
N ALA A 25 13.80 -6.13 -12.96
CA ALA A 25 15.20 -5.75 -12.74
C ALA A 25 15.86 -6.65 -11.68
N GLU A 26 15.15 -6.92 -10.61
CA GLU A 26 15.61 -7.74 -9.48
C GLU A 26 15.78 -9.21 -9.87
N THR A 27 14.87 -9.76 -10.66
CA THR A 27 15.00 -11.13 -11.18
C THR A 27 16.25 -11.28 -12.07
N ARG A 28 16.51 -10.29 -12.92
CA ARG A 28 17.74 -10.27 -13.75
C ARG A 28 19.00 -10.17 -12.91
N PHE A 29 18.97 -9.35 -11.87
CA PHE A 29 20.10 -9.20 -10.95
C PHE A 29 20.37 -10.49 -10.16
N ALA A 30 19.33 -11.11 -9.61
CA ALA A 30 19.43 -12.39 -8.91
C ALA A 30 19.98 -13.50 -9.81
N SER A 31 19.55 -13.57 -11.07
CA SER A 31 20.07 -14.55 -12.03
C SER A 31 21.54 -14.32 -12.35
N ALA A 32 21.97 -13.06 -12.53
CA ALA A 32 23.38 -12.73 -12.79
C ALA A 32 24.29 -13.02 -11.60
N THR A 33 23.81 -12.74 -10.37
CA THR A 33 24.58 -13.04 -9.16
C THR A 33 24.68 -14.53 -8.86
N ALA A 34 23.62 -15.29 -9.11
CA ALA A 34 23.61 -16.75 -8.97
C ALA A 34 24.59 -17.43 -9.90
N ALA A 35 24.71 -16.97 -11.15
CA ALA A 35 25.65 -17.49 -12.14
C ALA A 35 27.13 -17.33 -11.70
N ASN A 36 27.42 -16.39 -10.81
CA ASN A 36 28.77 -16.10 -10.33
C ASN A 36 28.98 -16.49 -8.85
N PHE A 37 28.05 -17.21 -8.23
CA PHE A 37 28.08 -17.60 -6.82
C PHE A 37 28.23 -16.41 -5.86
N VAL A 38 27.72 -15.24 -6.25
CA VAL A 38 27.76 -14.03 -5.43
C VAL A 38 26.57 -14.03 -4.47
N ARG A 39 26.81 -13.76 -3.21
CA ARG A 39 25.73 -13.58 -2.21
C ARG A 39 24.92 -12.33 -2.57
N CYS A 40 23.61 -12.46 -2.66
CA CYS A 40 22.68 -11.39 -3.02
C CYS A 40 21.64 -11.20 -1.91
N GLN A 41 21.42 -9.93 -1.53
CA GLN A 41 20.27 -9.52 -0.72
C GLN A 41 19.39 -8.63 -1.58
N LEU A 42 18.12 -8.99 -1.72
CA LEU A 42 17.15 -8.26 -2.54
C LEU A 42 16.16 -7.54 -1.63
N GLU A 43 16.02 -6.23 -1.85
CA GLU A 43 15.04 -5.38 -1.20
C GLU A 43 13.99 -4.98 -2.23
N MET A 44 12.77 -5.54 -2.08
CA MET A 44 11.73 -5.44 -3.11
C MET A 44 10.51 -4.71 -2.58
N GLY A 45 9.89 -3.89 -3.46
CA GLY A 45 8.56 -3.36 -3.23
C GLY A 45 7.49 -4.47 -3.26
N SER A 46 6.40 -4.26 -2.54
CA SER A 46 5.30 -5.22 -2.46
C SER A 46 3.95 -4.56 -2.73
N LYS A 47 2.92 -5.38 -2.90
CA LYS A 47 1.51 -4.98 -2.98
C LYS A 47 0.77 -5.49 -1.75
N ASN A 48 1.21 -5.05 -0.59
CA ASN A 48 0.67 -5.48 0.69
C ASN A 48 -0.82 -5.16 0.80
N ALA A 49 -1.57 -6.08 1.37
CA ALA A 49 -2.99 -5.92 1.60
C ALA A 49 -3.27 -5.67 3.09
N LEU A 50 -4.15 -4.73 3.38
CA LEU A 50 -4.85 -4.61 4.65
C LEU A 50 -6.25 -5.20 4.46
N ILE A 51 -6.62 -6.13 5.33
CA ILE A 51 -7.93 -6.81 5.29
C ILE A 51 -8.77 -6.31 6.46
N VAL A 52 -9.98 -5.85 6.17
CA VAL A 52 -10.93 -5.35 7.17
C VAL A 52 -12.20 -6.18 7.10
N LEU A 53 -12.54 -6.85 8.19
CA LEU A 53 -13.72 -7.71 8.34
C LEU A 53 -14.89 -6.94 8.96
N ASP A 54 -16.09 -7.54 8.93
CA ASP A 54 -17.32 -6.89 9.41
C ASP A 54 -17.30 -6.60 10.92
N ASP A 55 -16.56 -7.38 11.70
CA ASP A 55 -16.38 -7.26 13.15
C ASP A 55 -15.16 -6.42 13.56
N ALA A 56 -14.45 -5.83 12.59
CA ALA A 56 -13.30 -4.98 12.89
C ALA A 56 -13.71 -3.67 13.59
N ASP A 57 -12.85 -3.19 14.48
CA ASP A 57 -12.94 -1.84 15.02
C ASP A 57 -12.70 -0.84 13.89
N LEU A 58 -13.71 0.01 13.61
CA LEU A 58 -13.68 0.94 12.49
C LEU A 58 -12.56 1.98 12.61
N GLU A 59 -12.40 2.58 13.80
CA GLU A 59 -11.43 3.63 14.03
C GLU A 59 -10.00 3.09 13.91
N LEU A 60 -9.75 1.94 14.52
CA LEU A 60 -8.48 1.25 14.41
C LEU A 60 -8.16 0.86 12.96
N ALA A 61 -9.14 0.35 12.22
CA ALA A 61 -8.97 -0.04 10.82
C ALA A 61 -8.62 1.17 9.93
N VAL A 62 -9.26 2.32 10.16
CA VAL A 62 -8.98 3.59 9.46
C VAL A 62 -7.57 4.08 9.80
N ASP A 63 -7.20 4.08 11.09
CA ASP A 63 -5.85 4.48 11.52
C ASP A 63 -4.77 3.58 10.91
N CYS A 64 -4.96 2.27 10.90
CA CYS A 64 -4.06 1.33 10.26
C CYS A 64 -3.94 1.57 8.74
N ALA A 65 -5.05 1.89 8.07
CA ALA A 65 -5.05 2.20 6.64
C ALA A 65 -4.29 3.50 6.35
N LEU A 66 -4.52 4.57 7.13
CA LEU A 66 -3.82 5.84 6.99
C LEU A 66 -2.31 5.68 7.21
N ASN A 67 -1.93 5.04 8.32
CA ASN A 67 -0.52 4.84 8.67
C ASN A 67 0.18 3.93 7.65
N GLY A 68 -0.47 2.85 7.23
CA GLY A 68 0.11 1.87 6.31
C GLY A 68 0.19 2.35 4.87
N ALA A 69 -0.77 3.15 4.40
CA ALA A 69 -0.86 3.53 2.99
C ALA A 69 -0.28 4.91 2.67
N PHE A 70 -0.38 5.88 3.58
CA PHE A 70 -0.08 7.29 3.26
C PHE A 70 1.15 7.85 3.96
N PHE A 71 1.44 7.42 5.19
CA PHE A 71 2.62 7.91 5.88
C PHE A 71 3.91 7.39 5.23
N GLY A 72 4.91 8.27 5.14
CA GLY A 72 6.09 8.04 4.32
C GLY A 72 5.77 8.03 2.82
N THR A 73 4.69 8.72 2.42
CA THR A 73 4.19 8.83 1.03
C THR A 73 3.84 7.48 0.38
N GLY A 74 3.62 6.43 1.18
CA GLY A 74 3.41 5.06 0.70
C GLY A 74 4.63 4.43 0.04
N GLN A 75 5.81 5.05 0.12
CA GLN A 75 7.04 4.61 -0.54
C GLN A 75 7.88 3.69 0.36
N LYS A 76 7.23 2.67 0.94
CA LYS A 76 7.86 1.63 1.76
C LYS A 76 7.54 0.24 1.21
N CYS A 77 8.46 -0.70 1.34
CA CYS A 77 8.21 -2.12 0.99
C CYS A 77 7.02 -2.71 1.77
N THR A 78 6.77 -2.20 2.98
CA THR A 78 5.67 -2.62 3.87
C THR A 78 4.41 -1.79 3.71
N ALA A 79 4.37 -0.77 2.83
CA ALA A 79 3.19 0.07 2.67
C ALA A 79 1.99 -0.72 2.15
N SER A 80 0.82 -0.45 2.74
CA SER A 80 -0.44 -1.03 2.27
C SER A 80 -0.83 -0.40 0.94
N SER A 81 -0.95 -1.21 -0.10
CA SER A 81 -1.33 -0.76 -1.44
C SER A 81 -2.68 -1.31 -1.90
N ARG A 82 -3.30 -2.17 -1.11
CA ARG A 82 -4.63 -2.72 -1.33
C ARG A 82 -5.40 -2.78 -0.02
N LEU A 83 -6.60 -2.22 -0.02
CA LEU A 83 -7.53 -2.32 1.09
C LEU A 83 -8.64 -3.28 0.67
N ILE A 84 -8.72 -4.43 1.32
CA ILE A 84 -9.70 -5.49 1.04
C ILE A 84 -10.70 -5.46 2.19
N VAL A 85 -11.91 -5.03 1.92
CA VAL A 85 -12.93 -4.79 2.94
C VAL A 85 -14.15 -5.66 2.64
N THR A 86 -14.71 -6.31 3.67
CA THR A 86 -15.96 -7.05 3.53
C THR A 86 -17.12 -6.11 3.20
N ALA A 87 -18.15 -6.65 2.53
CA ALA A 87 -19.27 -5.85 2.03
C ALA A 87 -20.02 -5.11 3.15
N GLY A 88 -20.16 -5.72 4.34
CA GLY A 88 -20.87 -5.12 5.47
C GLY A 88 -20.11 -3.95 6.12
N MET A 89 -18.79 -3.93 6.02
CA MET A 89 -17.96 -2.85 6.57
C MET A 89 -17.63 -1.77 5.53
N HIS A 90 -17.71 -2.09 4.23
CA HIS A 90 -17.16 -1.29 3.14
C HIS A 90 -17.56 0.19 3.19
N ASP A 91 -18.86 0.48 3.19
CA ASP A 91 -19.32 1.86 3.03
C ASP A 91 -18.98 2.74 4.24
N ARG A 92 -19.07 2.17 5.45
CA ARG A 92 -18.66 2.84 6.69
C ARG A 92 -17.17 3.11 6.72
N PHE A 93 -16.37 2.13 6.33
CA PHE A 93 -14.91 2.24 6.28
C PHE A 93 -14.47 3.28 5.26
N VAL A 94 -15.05 3.26 4.04
CA VAL A 94 -14.70 4.23 2.99
C VAL A 94 -15.06 5.66 3.41
N ALA A 95 -16.25 5.87 3.98
CA ALA A 95 -16.66 7.19 4.45
C ALA A 95 -15.71 7.75 5.52
N ALA A 96 -15.40 6.95 6.54
CA ALA A 96 -14.49 7.35 7.63
C ALA A 96 -13.06 7.57 7.13
N LEU A 97 -12.57 6.71 6.23
CA LEU A 97 -11.24 6.85 5.64
C LEU A 97 -11.12 8.15 4.83
N VAL A 98 -12.09 8.46 3.97
CA VAL A 98 -12.09 9.68 3.16
C VAL A 98 -12.13 10.93 4.03
N GLU A 99 -12.95 10.95 5.07
CA GLU A 99 -13.00 12.05 6.04
C GLU A 99 -11.64 12.28 6.69
N ARG A 100 -11.02 11.22 7.21
CA ARG A 100 -9.71 11.31 7.87
C ARG A 100 -8.58 11.68 6.89
N MET A 101 -8.63 11.19 5.65
CA MET A 101 -7.69 11.59 4.59
C MET A 101 -7.76 13.09 4.30
N GLY A 102 -8.96 13.68 4.30
CA GLY A 102 -9.15 15.11 4.08
C GLY A 102 -8.51 16.00 5.17
N GLN A 103 -8.22 15.44 6.33
CA GLN A 103 -7.55 16.14 7.43
C GLN A 103 -6.02 16.08 7.35
N LEU A 104 -5.45 15.24 6.49
CA LEU A 104 -4.00 15.08 6.36
C LEU A 104 -3.37 16.31 5.72
N LYS A 105 -2.35 16.85 6.36
CA LYS A 105 -1.58 18.00 5.86
C LYS A 105 -0.42 17.53 5.01
N VAL A 106 -0.54 17.79 3.71
CA VAL A 106 0.51 17.50 2.72
C VAL A 106 1.32 18.77 2.46
N GLY A 107 2.65 18.69 2.43
CA GLY A 107 3.49 19.86 2.19
C GLY A 107 4.97 19.62 2.40
N TYR A 108 5.71 20.72 2.57
CA TYR A 108 7.14 20.64 2.84
C TYR A 108 7.40 19.99 4.22
N PRO A 109 8.15 18.88 4.30
CA PRO A 109 8.19 18.01 5.48
C PRO A 109 8.80 18.65 6.74
N LEU A 110 9.56 19.74 6.59
CA LEU A 110 10.13 20.48 7.74
C LEU A 110 9.21 21.56 8.29
N ARG A 111 8.03 21.78 7.70
CA ARG A 111 7.03 22.68 8.27
C ARG A 111 6.24 22.00 9.36
N GLU A 112 6.02 22.72 10.45
CA GLU A 112 5.23 22.21 11.58
C GLU A 112 3.82 21.78 11.15
N GLY A 113 3.40 20.63 11.65
CA GLY A 113 2.08 20.05 11.38
C GLY A 113 1.93 19.36 10.04
N VAL A 114 2.94 19.35 9.16
CA VAL A 114 2.92 18.57 7.91
C VAL A 114 3.14 17.10 8.24
N GLN A 115 2.28 16.24 7.71
CA GLN A 115 2.27 14.80 7.96
C GLN A 115 2.78 13.99 6.76
N ILE A 116 2.61 14.51 5.55
CA ILE A 116 2.98 13.85 4.31
C ILE A 116 3.82 14.81 3.47
N GLY A 117 5.02 14.36 3.09
CA GLY A 117 5.94 15.09 2.23
C GLY A 117 5.71 14.84 0.74
N ALA A 118 6.74 15.17 -0.06
CA ALA A 118 6.71 14.91 -1.49
C ALA A 118 7.02 13.44 -1.81
N VAL A 119 6.48 12.94 -2.92
CA VAL A 119 6.94 11.71 -3.56
C VAL A 119 8.27 11.95 -4.29
N ILE A 120 9.03 10.88 -4.57
CA ILE A 120 10.39 10.99 -5.09
C ILE A 120 10.44 11.59 -6.50
N ASP A 121 9.50 11.24 -7.37
CA ASP A 121 9.43 11.73 -8.75
C ASP A 121 8.00 11.68 -9.31
N GLY A 122 7.85 12.16 -10.56
CA GLY A 122 6.56 12.19 -11.24
C GLY A 122 6.01 10.83 -11.67
N LYS A 123 6.82 9.76 -11.63
CA LYS A 123 6.35 8.40 -11.92
C LYS A 123 5.66 7.80 -10.72
N GLN A 124 6.09 8.18 -9.53
CA GLN A 124 5.50 7.74 -8.28
C GLN A 124 4.18 8.43 -7.99
#